data_1cafc16b409f7dfd869312c5ccac8afb
#
_entry.id   1cafc16b409f7dfd869312c5ccac8afb
#
_cell.length_a   1.000
_cell.length_b   1.000
_cell.length_c   1.000
_cell.angle_alpha   90.00
_cell.angle_beta   90.00
_cell.angle_gamma   90.00
#
_symmetry.space_group_name_H-M   'P 1'
#
loop_
_entity.id
_entity.type
_entity.pdbx_description
1 polymer ?
#
loop_
_entity_poly.entity_id
_entity_poly.type
_entity_poly.pdbx_seq_one_letter_code
_entity_poly.pdbx_strand_id
1 'polypeptide(L)'
;MCLPQIKMMKALYLEDSLLKECDSVVVSIKDGKYVVLDQTIFYPKGGGQPCDTGKITKANEVYTVVFVGKFSGEISHEVDHTGLKEGDRVHCLLNWERRYRLMRSHTAAHVFASLLCTGADVLVTGNQLEEDKIRFDFSLEKFDRGTLEEYIEKANELFNRDIPVKWYELPRDEALKIPGLIKMAEAFPPNIPSLRVVEIVGVDKQADGGTHVKNLKEVGQIKLLKTENKGKSNRRVYFTLL
;
A
#
# COMPACT_ATOMS: atom_id res chain seq x y z
N MET A 1 40.30 -10.60 -1.79
CA MET A 1 39.03 -10.67 -2.52
C MET A 1 37.97 -9.99 -1.65
N CYS A 2 37.57 -8.76 -1.99
CA CYS A 2 36.43 -8.12 -1.33
C CYS A 2 35.17 -8.89 -1.78
N LEU A 3 34.41 -9.41 -0.81
CA LEU A 3 33.07 -9.91 -1.04
C LEU A 3 32.25 -8.76 -1.62
N PRO A 4 31.48 -8.95 -2.72
CA PRO A 4 30.60 -7.90 -3.20
C PRO A 4 29.63 -7.57 -2.05
N GLN A 5 29.62 -6.29 -1.63
CA GLN A 5 28.57 -5.79 -0.77
C GLN A 5 27.25 -6.02 -1.53
N ILE A 6 26.39 -6.89 -1.00
CA ILE A 6 25.02 -7.03 -1.50
C ILE A 6 24.37 -5.67 -1.28
N LYS A 7 24.33 -4.86 -2.32
CA LYS A 7 23.66 -3.56 -2.29
C LYS A 7 22.19 -3.86 -2.07
N MET A 8 21.68 -3.59 -0.86
CA MET A 8 20.26 -3.76 -0.58
C MET A 8 19.45 -2.97 -1.61
N MET A 9 18.50 -3.61 -2.24
CA MET A 9 17.60 -3.00 -3.22
C MET A 9 16.87 -1.82 -2.58
N LYS A 10 16.85 -0.69 -3.27
CA LYS A 10 16.20 0.52 -2.78
C LYS A 10 14.73 0.57 -3.21
N ALA A 11 13.81 0.58 -2.25
CA ALA A 11 12.39 0.68 -2.47
C ALA A 11 11.95 2.16 -2.50
N LEU A 12 12.09 2.82 -3.66
CA LEU A 12 11.84 4.26 -3.83
C LEU A 12 10.40 4.66 -3.50
N TYR A 13 9.41 3.78 -3.70
CA TYR A 13 8.00 4.03 -3.37
C TYR A 13 7.76 4.26 -1.87
N LEU A 14 8.66 3.80 -0.99
CA LEU A 14 8.59 4.06 0.45
C LEU A 14 9.03 5.49 0.78
N GLU A 15 10.00 6.02 0.02
CA GLU A 15 10.52 7.38 0.20
C GLU A 15 9.57 8.41 -0.41
N ASP A 16 9.14 8.18 -1.66
CA ASP A 16 8.16 9.02 -2.34
C ASP A 16 7.18 8.19 -3.17
N SER A 17 5.93 8.09 -2.69
CA SER A 17 4.85 7.38 -3.38
C SER A 17 4.42 8.05 -4.70
N LEU A 18 4.84 9.29 -4.96
CA LEU A 18 4.47 10.07 -6.15
C LEU A 18 5.46 9.92 -7.31
N LEU A 19 6.57 9.22 -7.12
CA LEU A 19 7.49 8.91 -8.21
C LEU A 19 6.78 8.06 -9.27
N LYS A 20 6.80 8.54 -10.50
CA LYS A 20 6.15 7.88 -11.65
C LYS A 20 7.12 7.06 -12.49
N GLU A 21 8.40 7.44 -12.46
CA GLU A 21 9.46 6.85 -13.26
C GLU A 21 10.80 6.85 -12.52
N CYS A 22 11.67 5.95 -12.87
CA CYS A 22 13.07 5.93 -12.43
C CYS A 22 13.94 5.14 -13.38
N ASP A 23 15.24 5.43 -13.37
CA ASP A 23 16.25 4.57 -13.99
C ASP A 23 16.71 3.52 -12.99
N SER A 24 17.01 2.31 -13.48
CA SER A 24 17.44 1.18 -12.66
C SER A 24 18.40 0.29 -13.44
N VAL A 25 19.06 -0.61 -12.69
CA VAL A 25 19.90 -1.66 -13.27
C VAL A 25 19.32 -3.02 -12.89
N VAL A 26 19.26 -3.93 -13.84
CA VAL A 26 18.86 -5.32 -13.61
C VAL A 26 19.94 -6.02 -12.80
N VAL A 27 19.59 -6.48 -11.60
CA VAL A 27 20.51 -7.18 -10.68
C VAL A 27 20.49 -8.67 -10.91
N SER A 28 19.30 -9.25 -11.12
CA SER A 28 19.16 -10.68 -11.42
C SER A 28 17.89 -10.94 -12.21
N ILE A 29 17.86 -12.07 -12.90
CA ILE A 29 16.69 -12.55 -13.65
C ILE A 29 16.52 -14.04 -13.40
N LYS A 30 15.32 -14.45 -13.08
CA LYS A 30 14.93 -15.85 -13.00
C LYS A 30 13.91 -16.18 -14.10
N ASP A 31 14.10 -17.34 -14.74
CA ASP A 31 13.22 -17.87 -15.79
C ASP A 31 13.00 -16.90 -16.97
N GLY A 32 13.93 -15.94 -17.15
CA GLY A 32 13.88 -14.91 -18.19
C GLY A 32 12.81 -13.83 -18.02
N LYS A 33 11.97 -13.91 -16.99
CA LYS A 33 10.82 -13.03 -16.77
C LYS A 33 10.74 -12.40 -15.38
N TYR A 34 11.36 -12.99 -14.37
CA TYR A 34 11.32 -12.46 -13.02
C TYR A 34 12.55 -11.61 -12.76
N VAL A 35 12.37 -10.29 -12.81
CA VAL A 35 13.45 -9.30 -12.83
C VAL A 35 13.59 -8.66 -11.45
N VAL A 36 14.79 -8.69 -10.89
CA VAL A 36 15.16 -7.93 -9.68
C VAL A 36 15.97 -6.72 -10.13
N LEU A 37 15.62 -5.55 -9.59
CA LEU A 37 16.28 -4.27 -9.90
C LEU A 37 17.08 -3.79 -8.68
N ASP A 38 18.11 -2.95 -8.90
CA ASP A 38 18.87 -2.32 -7.81
C ASP A 38 18.05 -1.28 -7.03
N GLN A 39 17.05 -0.68 -7.70
CA GLN A 39 16.04 0.19 -7.09
C GLN A 39 14.72 0.09 -7.83
N THR A 40 13.60 0.36 -7.14
CA THR A 40 12.29 0.26 -7.76
C THR A 40 11.28 1.26 -7.22
N ILE A 41 10.46 1.80 -8.14
CA ILE A 41 9.25 2.58 -7.82
C ILE A 41 8.00 1.71 -7.70
N PHE A 42 8.07 0.45 -8.16
CA PHE A 42 6.92 -0.45 -8.17
C PHE A 42 6.63 -1.00 -6.76
N TYR A 43 5.43 -0.78 -6.27
CA TYR A 43 4.95 -1.37 -5.03
C TYR A 43 4.67 -2.87 -5.22
N PRO A 44 5.26 -3.76 -4.43
CA PRO A 44 4.94 -5.18 -4.45
C PRO A 44 3.61 -5.45 -3.75
N LYS A 45 2.89 -6.49 -4.17
CA LYS A 45 1.66 -6.93 -3.49
C LYS A 45 1.94 -7.21 -2.01
N GLY A 46 1.21 -6.53 -1.11
CA GLY A 46 1.37 -6.71 0.33
C GLY A 46 0.42 -5.83 1.13
N GLY A 47 0.24 -6.11 2.43
CA GLY A 47 -0.57 -5.28 3.33
C GLY A 47 -2.04 -5.06 2.90
N GLY A 48 -2.59 -5.94 2.08
CA GLY A 48 -3.93 -5.76 1.49
C GLY A 48 -3.95 -4.90 0.23
N GLN A 49 -2.84 -4.23 -0.13
CA GLN A 49 -2.74 -3.44 -1.36
C GLN A 49 -2.24 -4.30 -2.54
N PRO A 50 -2.88 -4.25 -3.73
CA PRO A 50 -2.37 -4.86 -4.95
C PRO A 50 -1.02 -4.27 -5.37
N CYS A 51 -0.24 -5.05 -6.14
CA CYS A 51 0.98 -4.54 -6.74
C CYS A 51 0.70 -3.49 -7.82
N ASP A 52 1.71 -2.70 -8.08
CA ASP A 52 1.73 -1.84 -9.26
C ASP A 52 1.92 -2.66 -10.55
N THR A 53 1.55 -2.03 -11.64
CA THR A 53 1.87 -2.42 -13.00
C THR A 53 2.52 -1.26 -13.74
N GLY A 54 3.10 -1.53 -14.92
CA GLY A 54 3.72 -0.48 -15.72
C GLY A 54 4.64 -1.06 -16.78
N LYS A 55 5.74 -0.37 -17.05
CA LYS A 55 6.68 -0.75 -18.12
C LYS A 55 8.11 -0.65 -17.63
N ILE A 56 8.94 -1.54 -18.13
CA ILE A 56 10.39 -1.49 -18.07
C ILE A 56 10.87 -1.35 -19.52
N THR A 57 11.67 -0.33 -19.82
CA THR A 57 12.17 -0.06 -21.18
C THR A 57 13.69 -0.19 -21.19
N LYS A 58 14.21 -0.94 -22.17
CA LYS A 58 15.62 -1.06 -22.48
C LYS A 58 15.83 -0.64 -23.93
N ALA A 59 16.51 0.46 -24.15
CA ALA A 59 16.65 1.05 -25.50
C ALA A 59 15.26 1.22 -26.16
N ASN A 60 14.97 0.46 -27.22
CA ASN A 60 13.69 0.50 -27.94
C ASN A 60 12.74 -0.66 -27.57
N GLU A 61 13.15 -1.55 -26.67
CA GLU A 61 12.35 -2.69 -26.22
C GLU A 61 11.54 -2.31 -24.97
N VAL A 62 10.26 -2.67 -24.94
CA VAL A 62 9.34 -2.37 -23.86
C VAL A 62 8.80 -3.66 -23.27
N TYR A 63 9.00 -3.86 -21.99
CA TYR A 63 8.54 -5.01 -21.19
C TYR A 63 7.40 -4.55 -20.28
N THR A 64 6.25 -5.20 -20.39
CA THR A 64 5.11 -4.89 -19.51
C THR A 64 5.27 -5.58 -18.15
N VAL A 65 5.30 -4.81 -17.08
CA VAL A 65 5.28 -5.35 -15.70
C VAL A 65 3.86 -5.74 -15.37
N VAL A 66 3.61 -7.04 -15.24
CA VAL A 66 2.26 -7.60 -15.00
C VAL A 66 2.03 -7.94 -13.53
N PHE A 67 3.09 -8.19 -12.77
CA PHE A 67 3.03 -8.47 -11.34
C PHE A 67 4.33 -8.05 -10.65
N VAL A 68 4.20 -7.59 -9.41
CA VAL A 68 5.34 -7.29 -8.53
C VAL A 68 5.08 -7.94 -7.17
N GLY A 69 6.02 -8.74 -6.72
CA GLY A 69 5.94 -9.46 -5.45
C GLY A 69 7.23 -9.40 -4.66
N LYS A 70 7.15 -9.67 -3.37
CA LYS A 70 8.31 -9.76 -2.47
C LYS A 70 8.55 -11.21 -2.11
N PHE A 71 9.72 -11.75 -2.47
CA PHE A 71 10.12 -13.13 -2.24
C PHE A 71 11.49 -13.17 -1.57
N SER A 72 11.59 -13.85 -0.44
CA SER A 72 12.85 -13.96 0.33
C SER A 72 13.54 -12.61 0.62
N GLY A 73 12.75 -11.55 0.77
CA GLY A 73 13.26 -10.20 1.04
C GLY A 73 13.52 -9.34 -0.21
N GLU A 74 13.54 -9.92 -1.41
CA GLU A 74 13.74 -9.22 -2.68
C GLU A 74 12.41 -8.90 -3.37
N ILE A 75 12.33 -7.76 -4.06
CA ILE A 75 11.19 -7.41 -4.91
C ILE A 75 11.48 -7.87 -6.33
N SER A 76 10.64 -8.75 -6.84
CA SER A 76 10.70 -9.30 -8.18
C SER A 76 9.56 -8.76 -9.04
N HIS A 77 9.91 -8.37 -10.27
CA HIS A 77 8.99 -7.83 -11.27
C HIS A 77 8.79 -8.89 -12.34
N GLU A 78 7.56 -9.38 -12.49
CA GLU A 78 7.21 -10.28 -13.59
C GLU A 78 6.91 -9.47 -14.84
N VAL A 79 7.65 -9.74 -15.91
CA VAL A 79 7.46 -9.10 -17.23
C VAL A 79 6.80 -10.06 -18.21
N ASP A 80 6.08 -9.52 -19.18
CA ASP A 80 5.28 -10.26 -20.15
C ASP A 80 6.12 -11.15 -21.09
N HIS A 81 7.37 -10.79 -21.38
CA HIS A 81 8.27 -11.58 -22.24
C HIS A 81 9.72 -11.51 -21.79
N THR A 82 10.54 -12.38 -22.36
CA THR A 82 11.98 -12.49 -22.07
C THR A 82 12.80 -11.53 -22.93
N GLY A 83 14.04 -11.22 -22.52
CA GLY A 83 14.99 -10.38 -23.33
C GLY A 83 15.91 -9.53 -22.46
N LEU A 84 15.50 -9.16 -21.27
CA LEU A 84 16.35 -8.49 -20.29
C LEU A 84 17.48 -9.42 -19.82
N LYS A 85 18.61 -8.82 -19.42
CA LYS A 85 19.79 -9.50 -18.89
C LYS A 85 20.32 -8.76 -17.68
N GLU A 86 21.00 -9.48 -16.80
CA GLU A 86 21.74 -8.90 -15.69
C GLU A 86 22.74 -7.85 -16.18
N GLY A 87 22.80 -6.70 -15.49
CA GLY A 87 23.59 -5.54 -15.88
C GLY A 87 22.91 -4.58 -16.85
N ASP A 88 21.74 -4.92 -17.41
CA ASP A 88 21.00 -4.01 -18.28
C ASP A 88 20.57 -2.75 -17.54
N ARG A 89 20.79 -1.59 -18.15
CA ARG A 89 20.22 -0.32 -17.72
C ARG A 89 18.83 -0.17 -18.32
N VAL A 90 17.87 0.11 -17.47
CA VAL A 90 16.46 0.17 -17.81
C VAL A 90 15.80 1.41 -17.26
N HIS A 91 14.79 1.88 -17.97
CA HIS A 91 13.89 2.93 -17.50
C HIS A 91 12.55 2.31 -17.09
N CYS A 92 12.12 2.61 -15.87
CA CYS A 92 10.88 2.11 -15.26
C CYS A 92 9.80 3.20 -15.28
N LEU A 93 8.61 2.87 -15.75
CA LEU A 93 7.46 3.78 -15.81
C LEU A 93 6.22 3.09 -15.21
N LEU A 94 5.61 3.69 -14.18
CA LEU A 94 4.38 3.18 -13.57
C LEU A 94 3.15 3.38 -14.46
N ASN A 95 2.17 2.47 -14.33
CA ASN A 95 0.80 2.78 -14.63
C ASN A 95 0.28 3.75 -13.54
N TRP A 96 0.41 5.04 -13.80
CA TRP A 96 0.12 6.08 -12.82
C TRP A 96 -1.36 6.16 -12.43
N GLU A 97 -2.26 5.94 -13.36
CA GLU A 97 -3.70 5.95 -13.09
C GLU A 97 -4.07 4.87 -12.04
N ARG A 98 -3.55 3.65 -12.23
CA ARG A 98 -3.70 2.55 -11.28
C ARG A 98 -3.07 2.89 -9.91
N ARG A 99 -1.80 3.34 -9.88
CA ARG A 99 -1.09 3.73 -8.66
C ARG A 99 -1.86 4.79 -7.90
N TYR A 100 -2.26 5.86 -8.55
CA TYR A 100 -2.93 6.97 -7.90
C TYR A 100 -4.30 6.57 -7.34
N ARG A 101 -5.04 5.73 -8.08
CA ARG A 101 -6.28 5.15 -7.58
C ARG A 101 -6.06 4.31 -6.33
N LEU A 102 -5.04 3.45 -6.31
CA LEU A 102 -4.69 2.64 -5.13
C LEU A 102 -4.25 3.49 -3.94
N MET A 103 -3.48 4.56 -4.17
CA MET A 103 -3.11 5.53 -3.12
C MET A 103 -4.33 6.20 -2.49
N ARG A 104 -5.27 6.67 -3.31
CA ARG A 104 -6.55 7.24 -2.86
C ARG A 104 -7.35 6.22 -2.06
N SER A 105 -7.48 5.01 -2.57
CA SER A 105 -8.18 3.90 -1.91
C SER A 105 -7.54 3.53 -0.57
N HIS A 106 -6.20 3.50 -0.49
CA HIS A 106 -5.49 3.16 0.74
C HIS A 106 -5.66 4.25 1.80
N THR A 107 -5.54 5.51 1.41
CA THR A 107 -5.79 6.63 2.34
C THR A 107 -7.26 6.66 2.79
N ALA A 108 -8.23 6.41 1.90
CA ALA A 108 -9.64 6.28 2.28
C ALA A 108 -9.86 5.13 3.27
N ALA A 109 -9.18 4.01 3.06
CA ALA A 109 -9.23 2.83 3.94
C ALA A 109 -8.79 3.17 5.37
N HIS A 110 -7.69 3.89 5.51
CA HIS A 110 -7.19 4.35 6.82
C HIS A 110 -8.19 5.26 7.54
N VAL A 111 -8.74 6.27 6.85
CA VAL A 111 -9.73 7.19 7.44
C VAL A 111 -10.97 6.44 7.90
N PHE A 112 -11.56 5.62 7.02
CA PHE A 112 -12.78 4.88 7.35
C PHE A 112 -12.58 3.90 8.51
N ALA A 113 -11.47 3.14 8.48
CA ALA A 113 -11.15 2.20 9.55
C ALA A 113 -10.90 2.92 10.89
N SER A 114 -10.19 4.05 10.88
CA SER A 114 -9.93 4.84 12.08
C SER A 114 -11.21 5.37 12.70
N LEU A 115 -12.10 5.97 11.90
CA LEU A 115 -13.40 6.46 12.36
C LEU A 115 -14.25 5.35 12.99
N LEU A 116 -14.31 4.19 12.33
CA LEU A 116 -15.13 3.08 12.82
C LEU A 116 -14.54 2.44 14.07
N CYS A 117 -13.21 2.22 14.11
CA CYS A 117 -12.54 1.64 15.27
C CYS A 117 -12.67 2.54 16.51
N THR A 118 -12.54 3.86 16.34
CA THR A 118 -12.67 4.81 17.45
C THR A 118 -14.12 5.01 17.89
N GLY A 119 -15.05 5.07 16.93
CA GLY A 119 -16.46 5.40 17.23
C GLY A 119 -17.31 4.22 17.66
N ALA A 120 -16.96 3.00 17.26
CA ALA A 120 -17.70 1.78 17.56
C ALA A 120 -16.93 0.76 18.43
N ASP A 121 -15.71 1.09 18.85
CA ASP A 121 -14.82 0.22 19.65
C ASP A 121 -14.63 -1.16 19.03
N VAL A 122 -14.27 -1.20 17.74
CA VAL A 122 -14.13 -2.43 16.96
C VAL A 122 -12.71 -2.59 16.44
N LEU A 123 -12.34 -3.82 16.14
CA LEU A 123 -11.03 -4.15 15.57
C LEU A 123 -11.16 -4.51 14.09
N VAL A 124 -10.18 -4.10 13.30
CA VAL A 124 -10.00 -4.62 11.94
C VAL A 124 -9.44 -6.04 12.03
N THR A 125 -10.17 -7.01 11.47
CA THR A 125 -9.77 -8.42 11.41
C THR A 125 -9.27 -8.84 10.03
N GLY A 126 -9.44 -7.98 9.02
CA GLY A 126 -8.92 -8.18 7.67
C GLY A 126 -9.22 -7.00 6.77
N ASN A 127 -8.38 -6.83 5.76
CA ASN A 127 -8.57 -5.83 4.73
C ASN A 127 -8.13 -6.33 3.35
N GLN A 128 -8.65 -5.72 2.31
CA GLN A 128 -8.18 -5.90 0.94
C GLN A 128 -8.59 -4.71 0.10
N LEU A 129 -7.63 -4.14 -0.61
CA LEU A 129 -7.86 -3.13 -1.62
C LEU A 129 -7.93 -3.82 -2.99
N GLU A 130 -8.86 -3.37 -3.81
CA GLU A 130 -8.95 -3.70 -5.23
C GLU A 130 -9.10 -2.38 -6.01
N GLU A 131 -9.02 -2.43 -7.33
CA GLU A 131 -9.12 -1.20 -8.13
C GLU A 131 -10.51 -0.56 -8.04
N ASP A 132 -11.55 -1.38 -7.95
CA ASP A 132 -12.95 -0.97 -7.97
C ASP A 132 -13.62 -0.95 -6.60
N LYS A 133 -13.00 -1.56 -5.57
CA LYS A 133 -13.58 -1.66 -4.24
C LYS A 133 -12.54 -1.82 -3.15
N ILE A 134 -12.94 -1.47 -1.94
CA ILE A 134 -12.19 -1.63 -0.71
C ILE A 134 -13.01 -2.53 0.20
N ARG A 135 -12.37 -3.55 0.77
CA ARG A 135 -12.98 -4.49 1.71
C ARG A 135 -12.35 -4.35 3.08
N PHE A 136 -13.20 -4.31 4.11
CA PHE A 136 -12.81 -4.49 5.50
C PHE A 136 -13.63 -5.57 6.18
N ASP A 137 -13.00 -6.30 7.08
CA ASP A 137 -13.62 -7.19 8.04
C ASP A 137 -13.42 -6.59 9.44
N PHE A 138 -14.50 -6.43 10.19
CA PHE A 138 -14.49 -5.86 11.53
C PHE A 138 -15.06 -6.82 12.56
N SER A 139 -14.49 -6.81 13.79
CA SER A 139 -14.99 -7.57 14.93
C SER A 139 -16.27 -6.97 15.47
N LEU A 140 -17.42 -7.24 14.83
CA LEU A 140 -18.74 -6.72 15.21
C LEU A 140 -19.81 -7.79 15.16
N GLU A 141 -20.70 -7.77 16.16
CA GLU A 141 -21.85 -8.69 16.22
C GLU A 141 -23.02 -8.22 15.35
N LYS A 142 -23.26 -6.92 15.30
CA LYS A 142 -24.35 -6.31 14.52
C LYS A 142 -23.88 -5.03 13.86
N PHE A 143 -24.22 -4.87 12.59
CA PHE A 143 -24.18 -3.59 11.90
C PHE A 143 -25.57 -3.22 11.45
N ASP A 144 -25.96 -2.00 11.74
CA ASP A 144 -27.00 -1.33 11.01
C ASP A 144 -26.37 -0.60 9.80
N ARG A 145 -27.00 -0.73 8.64
CA ARG A 145 -26.56 -0.08 7.41
C ARG A 145 -26.50 1.45 7.55
N GLY A 146 -27.49 2.03 8.24
CA GLY A 146 -27.56 3.46 8.50
C GLY A 146 -26.34 3.96 9.27
N THR A 147 -25.92 3.25 10.30
CA THR A 147 -24.70 3.57 11.05
C THR A 147 -23.45 3.58 10.16
N LEU A 148 -23.34 2.62 9.25
CA LEU A 148 -22.20 2.61 8.32
C LEU A 148 -22.24 3.77 7.32
N GLU A 149 -23.42 4.12 6.83
CA GLU A 149 -23.62 5.27 5.95
C GLU A 149 -23.23 6.57 6.67
N GLU A 150 -23.53 6.74 7.95
CA GLU A 150 -23.05 7.87 8.75
C GLU A 150 -21.52 7.93 8.85
N TYR A 151 -20.84 6.79 9.01
CA TYR A 151 -19.36 6.77 8.99
C TYR A 151 -18.78 7.08 7.62
N ILE A 152 -19.44 6.67 6.53
CA ILE A 152 -19.08 7.05 5.17
C ILE A 152 -19.22 8.58 4.98
N GLU A 153 -20.32 9.17 5.47
CA GLU A 153 -20.53 10.63 5.41
C GLU A 153 -19.46 11.39 6.22
N LYS A 154 -19.15 10.96 7.44
CA LYS A 154 -18.07 11.52 8.25
C LYS A 154 -16.71 11.43 7.56
N ALA A 155 -16.41 10.32 6.87
CA ALA A 155 -15.20 10.19 6.10
C ALA A 155 -15.18 11.17 4.91
N ASN A 156 -16.30 11.30 4.20
CA ASN A 156 -16.45 12.23 3.08
C ASN A 156 -16.31 13.70 3.52
N GLU A 157 -16.79 14.05 4.72
CA GLU A 157 -16.54 15.39 5.30
C GLU A 157 -15.05 15.65 5.53
N LEU A 158 -14.30 14.65 6.02
CA LEU A 158 -12.85 14.75 6.22
C LEU A 158 -12.11 14.89 4.89
N PHE A 159 -12.54 14.20 3.83
CA PHE A 159 -11.93 14.30 2.51
C PHE A 159 -12.11 15.69 1.86
N ASN A 160 -13.03 16.50 2.33
CA ASN A 160 -13.16 17.88 1.90
C ASN A 160 -12.21 18.85 2.64
N ARG A 161 -11.52 18.38 3.69
CA ARG A 161 -10.62 19.21 4.51
C ARG A 161 -9.18 19.13 3.99
N ASP A 162 -8.45 20.22 4.20
CA ASP A 162 -7.03 20.31 3.90
C ASP A 162 -6.20 19.65 5.02
N ILE A 163 -6.19 18.31 5.03
CA ILE A 163 -5.48 17.52 6.04
C ILE A 163 -4.30 16.84 5.36
N PRO A 164 -3.06 17.15 5.80
CA PRO A 164 -1.87 16.53 5.22
C PRO A 164 -1.73 15.08 5.65
N VAL A 165 -1.25 14.25 4.72
CA VAL A 165 -0.81 12.87 4.94
C VAL A 165 0.71 12.86 4.89
N LYS A 166 1.34 12.44 5.97
CA LYS A 166 2.79 12.39 6.13
C LYS A 166 3.26 10.97 6.31
N TRP A 167 4.48 10.68 5.89
CA TRP A 167 5.16 9.43 6.22
C TRP A 167 6.60 9.72 6.61
N TYR A 168 7.06 8.97 7.58
CA TYR A 168 8.40 9.09 8.14
C TYR A 168 8.80 7.77 8.81
N GLU A 169 10.07 7.63 9.10
CA GLU A 169 10.57 6.48 9.84
C GLU A 169 10.69 6.79 11.33
N LEU A 170 10.32 5.85 12.16
CA LEU A 170 10.58 5.85 13.59
C LEU A 170 11.45 4.66 13.95
N PRO A 171 12.43 4.83 14.85
CA PRO A 171 13.11 3.71 15.48
C PRO A 171 12.07 2.74 16.07
N ARG A 172 12.30 1.43 15.90
CA ARG A 172 11.34 0.40 16.34
C ARG A 172 10.95 0.56 17.81
N ASP A 173 11.92 0.83 18.68
CA ASP A 173 11.68 0.97 20.10
C ASP A 173 10.80 2.18 20.45
N GLU A 174 10.83 3.22 19.64
CA GLU A 174 9.94 4.38 19.77
C GLU A 174 8.55 4.07 19.23
N ALA A 175 8.48 3.42 18.09
CA ALA A 175 7.21 3.01 17.47
C ALA A 175 6.39 2.07 18.37
N LEU A 176 7.05 1.14 19.05
CA LEU A 176 6.40 0.20 20.00
C LEU A 176 5.80 0.89 21.23
N LYS A 177 6.26 2.09 21.59
CA LYS A 177 5.72 2.85 22.73
C LYS A 177 4.44 3.61 22.39
N ILE A 178 4.08 3.74 21.11
CA ILE A 178 2.89 4.47 20.67
C ILE A 178 1.70 3.51 20.63
N PRO A 179 0.69 3.67 21.50
CA PRO A 179 -0.48 2.81 21.52
C PRO A 179 -1.21 2.83 20.16
N GLY A 180 -1.59 1.66 19.65
CA GLY A 180 -2.35 1.53 18.41
C GLY A 180 -1.58 1.79 17.11
N LEU A 181 -0.29 2.14 17.17
CA LEU A 181 0.53 2.37 15.97
C LEU A 181 0.71 1.08 15.15
N ILE A 182 0.85 -0.05 15.82
CA ILE A 182 0.99 -1.37 15.19
C ILE A 182 -0.32 -2.13 15.39
N LYS A 183 -1.20 -2.07 14.39
CA LYS A 183 -2.49 -2.77 14.43
C LYS A 183 -2.39 -4.26 14.09
N MET A 184 -1.30 -4.66 13.39
CA MET A 184 -1.02 -6.04 13.00
C MET A 184 0.44 -6.36 13.31
N ALA A 185 0.71 -6.78 14.54
CA ALA A 185 2.07 -7.03 15.04
C ALA A 185 2.85 -8.08 14.20
N GLU A 186 2.15 -9.04 13.62
CA GLU A 186 2.73 -10.08 12.75
C GLU A 186 3.18 -9.56 11.38
N ALA A 187 2.75 -8.35 10.97
CA ALA A 187 3.11 -7.78 9.67
C ALA A 187 4.56 -7.28 9.60
N PHE A 188 5.23 -7.12 10.76
CA PHE A 188 6.57 -6.53 10.81
C PHE A 188 7.59 -7.51 11.38
N PRO A 189 8.55 -8.01 10.57
CA PRO A 189 9.61 -8.87 11.05
C PRO A 189 10.34 -8.26 12.26
N PRO A 190 10.74 -9.08 13.26
CA PRO A 190 11.35 -8.57 14.49
C PRO A 190 12.68 -7.86 14.27
N ASN A 191 13.35 -8.11 13.17
CA ASN A 191 14.70 -7.63 12.87
C ASN A 191 14.74 -6.28 12.12
N ILE A 192 13.59 -5.64 11.88
CA ILE A 192 13.55 -4.32 11.22
C ILE A 192 13.87 -3.24 12.27
N PRO A 193 14.93 -2.44 12.08
CA PRO A 193 15.39 -1.45 13.08
C PRO A 193 14.49 -0.22 13.16
N SER A 194 13.80 0.13 12.06
CA SER A 194 12.85 1.24 11.99
C SER A 194 11.55 0.81 11.34
N LEU A 195 10.45 1.47 11.67
CA LEU A 195 9.14 1.29 11.07
C LEU A 195 8.74 2.55 10.33
N ARG A 196 8.30 2.39 9.08
CA ARG A 196 7.66 3.48 8.35
C ARG A 196 6.28 3.72 8.96
N VAL A 197 6.01 4.97 9.31
CA VAL A 197 4.75 5.44 9.88
C VAL A 197 4.06 6.31 8.86
N VAL A 198 2.78 6.06 8.65
CA VAL A 198 1.88 6.95 7.91
C VAL A 198 0.98 7.65 8.92
N GLU A 199 0.92 8.98 8.82
CA GLU A 199 0.13 9.84 9.70
C GLU A 199 -0.80 10.72 8.87
N ILE A 200 -2.10 10.52 9.03
CA ILE A 200 -3.15 11.43 8.57
C ILE A 200 -3.41 12.36 9.74
N VAL A 201 -2.91 13.58 9.66
CA VAL A 201 -2.79 14.49 10.81
C VAL A 201 -4.13 14.68 11.52
N GLY A 202 -4.18 14.29 12.81
CA GLY A 202 -5.38 14.39 13.62
C GLY A 202 -6.50 13.37 13.34
N VAL A 203 -6.26 12.40 12.44
CA VAL A 203 -7.26 11.39 12.04
C VAL A 203 -6.77 9.97 12.30
N ASP A 204 -5.60 9.60 11.78
CA ASP A 204 -5.05 8.24 11.92
C ASP A 204 -3.53 8.27 11.93
N LYS A 205 -2.93 7.31 12.64
CA LYS A 205 -1.49 7.13 12.69
C LYS A 205 -1.16 5.65 12.89
N GLN A 206 -0.47 5.05 11.92
CA GLN A 206 -0.11 3.64 12.04
C GLN A 206 1.16 3.29 11.24
N ALA A 207 1.80 2.20 11.65
CA ALA A 207 2.90 1.62 10.89
C ALA A 207 2.35 1.01 9.60
N ASP A 208 2.81 1.51 8.47
CA ASP A 208 2.34 1.08 7.15
C ASP A 208 3.40 1.22 6.07
N GLY A 209 3.50 0.23 5.19
CA GLY A 209 4.41 0.19 4.05
C GLY A 209 3.75 0.51 2.71
N GLY A 210 2.47 0.84 2.70
CA GLY A 210 1.71 1.11 1.48
C GLY A 210 1.94 2.50 0.89
N THR A 211 1.24 2.79 -0.20
CA THR A 211 1.36 4.07 -0.88
C THR A 211 0.13 4.94 -0.63
N HIS A 212 0.35 6.22 -0.34
CA HIS A 212 -0.69 7.17 0.05
C HIS A 212 -0.61 8.47 -0.74
N VAL A 213 -1.72 9.20 -0.82
CA VAL A 213 -1.77 10.60 -1.29
C VAL A 213 -1.15 11.53 -0.25
N LYS A 214 -0.79 12.75 -0.63
CA LYS A 214 -0.20 13.75 0.29
C LYS A 214 -1.23 14.56 1.07
N ASN A 215 -2.49 14.55 0.62
CA ASN A 215 -3.56 15.32 1.24
C ASN A 215 -4.90 14.59 1.12
N LEU A 216 -5.76 14.71 2.14
CA LEU A 216 -7.08 14.06 2.12
C LEU A 216 -7.98 14.55 0.98
N LYS A 217 -7.84 15.80 0.54
CA LYS A 217 -8.59 16.32 -0.62
C LYS A 217 -8.37 15.54 -1.91
N GLU A 218 -7.25 14.86 -2.04
CA GLU A 218 -6.94 14.02 -3.20
C GLU A 218 -7.76 12.73 -3.24
N VAL A 219 -8.30 12.29 -2.10
CA VAL A 219 -9.09 11.04 -2.01
C VAL A 219 -10.37 11.14 -2.83
N GLY A 220 -11.06 12.27 -2.78
CA GLY A 220 -12.40 12.44 -3.34
C GLY A 220 -13.46 11.82 -2.41
N GLN A 221 -14.56 11.36 -2.99
CA GLN A 221 -15.69 10.81 -2.23
C GLN A 221 -15.66 9.28 -2.25
N ILE A 222 -16.22 8.68 -1.20
CA ILE A 222 -16.46 7.23 -1.12
C ILE A 222 -17.95 6.93 -0.95
N LYS A 223 -18.37 5.73 -1.35
CA LYS A 223 -19.72 5.23 -1.10
C LYS A 223 -19.73 3.79 -0.63
N LEU A 224 -20.65 3.47 0.27
CA LEU A 224 -20.93 2.12 0.70
C LEU A 224 -21.49 1.31 -0.49
N LEU A 225 -20.93 0.12 -0.73
CA LEU A 225 -21.43 -0.81 -1.74
C LEU A 225 -22.36 -1.84 -1.13
N LYS A 226 -21.82 -2.67 -0.23
CA LYS A 226 -22.55 -3.73 0.46
C LYS A 226 -21.91 -4.12 1.78
N THR A 227 -22.65 -4.87 2.56
CA THR A 227 -22.20 -5.53 3.77
C THR A 227 -22.49 -7.02 3.71
N GLU A 228 -21.65 -7.81 4.35
CA GLU A 228 -21.81 -9.26 4.46
C GLU A 228 -21.59 -9.72 5.90
N ASN A 229 -22.36 -10.71 6.31
CA ASN A 229 -22.15 -11.39 7.58
C ASN A 229 -21.10 -12.50 7.42
N LYS A 230 -20.05 -12.50 8.23
CA LYS A 230 -18.96 -13.49 8.23
C LYS A 230 -18.89 -14.32 9.51
N GLY A 231 -20.03 -14.49 10.19
CA GLY A 231 -20.14 -15.23 11.45
C GLY A 231 -20.72 -14.39 12.58
N LYS A 232 -20.74 -14.93 13.81
CA LYS A 232 -21.39 -14.28 14.96
C LYS A 232 -20.82 -12.89 15.28
N SER A 233 -19.51 -12.72 15.19
CA SER A 233 -18.79 -11.50 15.62
C SER A 233 -17.92 -10.89 14.53
N ASN A 234 -18.21 -11.14 13.24
CA ASN A 234 -17.43 -10.56 12.16
C ASN A 234 -18.33 -10.06 11.03
N ARG A 235 -18.12 -8.83 10.63
CA ARG A 235 -18.87 -8.14 9.58
C ARG A 235 -17.92 -7.63 8.51
N ARG A 236 -18.28 -7.86 7.27
CA ARG A 236 -17.55 -7.41 6.10
C ARG A 236 -18.24 -6.24 5.45
N VAL A 237 -17.49 -5.17 5.21
CA VAL A 237 -17.94 -3.93 4.59
C VAL A 237 -17.20 -3.73 3.28
N TYR A 238 -17.92 -3.36 2.24
CA TYR A 238 -17.34 -2.96 0.95
C TYR A 238 -17.76 -1.54 0.63
N PHE A 239 -16.79 -0.74 0.22
CA PHE A 239 -17.02 0.61 -0.29
C PHE A 239 -16.08 0.90 -1.46
N THR A 240 -16.32 1.98 -2.19
CA THR A 240 -15.51 2.38 -3.35
C THR A 240 -15.32 3.88 -3.40
N LEU A 241 -14.29 4.31 -4.13
CA LEU A 241 -14.12 5.69 -4.57
C LEU A 241 -15.17 6.04 -5.64
N LEU A 242 -15.69 7.27 -5.60
CA LEU A 242 -16.53 7.85 -6.65
C LEU A 242 -15.69 8.51 -7.73
#